data_94308d13ca5ff947f7c8a168ee10b641
#
_entry.id   94308d13ca5ff947f7c8a168ee10b641
#
_cell.length_a   1.000
_cell.length_b   1.000
_cell.length_c   1.000
_cell.angle_alpha   90.00
_cell.angle_beta   90.00
_cell.angle_gamma   90.00
#
_symmetry.space_group_name_H-M   'P 1'
#
loop_
_entity.id
_entity.type
_entity.pdbx_description
1 polymer ?
#
loop_
_entity_poly.entity_id
_entity_poly.type
_entity_poly.pdbx_seq_one_letter_code
_entity_poly.pdbx_strand_id
1 'polypeptide(L)'
;LDAARATARAANSGRLPSIGASGDATRTETNAGGGNGFGADLSVSWEADVWGRLSDRARAGMADAEASAADLDAARLSLSAQVAKAWFALLEARLQTDLAERDVEAKERSLSFVERRFEAGVSRSSDVRTFRSAVASSRSVLASRQRAEASAARSLEILLGRYPSNSIAHDADLPTLEGLVGVGQPGELLVRRPDILAAEARLNASGYRASEARRALLPRLSFTGRSGTGGADLGDLLDADTLVTNLIGSLTAPIWSGGALRAERDRAEAAARAQL
;
A
#
# COMPACT_ATOMS: atom_id res chain seq x y z
N LEU A 1 2.32 1.44 -5.09
CA LEU A 1 3.57 1.19 -5.78
C LEU A 1 4.05 2.41 -6.59
N ASP A 2 3.21 3.07 -7.37
CA ASP A 2 3.61 4.21 -8.21
C ASP A 2 4.07 5.41 -7.38
N ALA A 3 3.43 5.67 -6.25
CA ALA A 3 3.89 6.69 -5.29
C ALA A 3 5.30 6.36 -4.75
N ALA A 4 5.55 5.10 -4.36
CA ALA A 4 6.86 4.66 -3.88
C ALA A 4 7.95 4.81 -4.96
N ARG A 5 7.65 4.43 -6.20
CA ARG A 5 8.54 4.65 -7.35
C ARG A 5 8.81 6.12 -7.63
N ALA A 6 7.80 6.99 -7.49
CA ALA A 6 7.98 8.43 -7.63
C ALA A 6 8.88 9.00 -6.53
N THR A 7 8.71 8.56 -5.28
CA THR A 7 9.59 8.92 -4.15
C THR A 7 11.03 8.46 -4.38
N ALA A 8 11.23 7.24 -4.91
CA ALA A 8 12.57 6.75 -5.26
C ALA A 8 13.23 7.61 -6.35
N ARG A 9 12.47 8.01 -7.39
CA ARG A 9 12.97 8.95 -8.41
C ARG A 9 13.33 10.30 -7.82
N ALA A 10 12.50 10.84 -6.92
CA ALA A 10 12.78 12.08 -6.22
C ALA A 10 14.04 12.01 -5.34
N ALA A 11 14.26 10.88 -4.65
CA ALA A 11 15.50 10.64 -3.90
C ALA A 11 16.73 10.60 -4.81
N ASN A 12 16.63 9.98 -5.98
CA ASN A 12 17.72 9.91 -6.95
C ASN A 12 17.98 11.28 -7.64
N SER A 13 16.96 12.12 -7.83
CA SER A 13 17.13 13.43 -8.46
C SER A 13 18.05 14.38 -7.68
N GLY A 14 18.19 14.19 -6.35
CA GLY A 14 19.14 14.93 -5.53
C GLY A 14 20.62 14.77 -5.93
N ARG A 15 20.97 13.81 -6.78
CA ARG A 15 22.31 13.59 -7.34
C ARG A 15 22.55 14.41 -8.61
N LEU A 16 21.50 14.95 -9.20
CA LEU A 16 21.53 15.70 -10.46
C LEU A 16 21.52 17.20 -10.19
N PRO A 17 22.05 18.02 -11.09
CA PRO A 17 21.91 19.46 -10.99
C PRO A 17 20.43 19.88 -11.02
N SER A 18 20.07 20.86 -10.19
CA SER A 18 18.79 21.55 -10.28
C SER A 18 18.96 22.86 -11.04
N ILE A 19 18.04 23.15 -11.94
CA ILE A 19 18.02 24.37 -12.75
C ILE A 19 16.73 25.11 -12.39
N GLY A 20 16.87 26.40 -12.05
CA GLY A 20 15.76 27.29 -11.75
C GLY A 20 15.86 28.56 -12.52
N ALA A 21 14.73 29.17 -12.86
CA ALA A 21 14.64 30.52 -13.38
C ALA A 21 13.85 31.38 -12.38
N SER A 22 14.32 32.56 -12.11
CA SER A 22 13.66 33.54 -11.24
C SER A 22 13.59 34.91 -11.89
N GLY A 23 12.55 35.66 -11.59
CA GLY A 23 12.41 37.05 -11.95
C GLY A 23 11.92 37.83 -10.75
N ASP A 24 12.50 38.97 -10.50
CA ASP A 24 12.14 39.87 -9.42
C ASP A 24 11.94 41.29 -9.88
N ALA A 25 11.03 41.99 -9.21
CA ALA A 25 10.82 43.41 -9.36
C ALA A 25 10.77 44.01 -7.95
N THR A 26 11.66 44.95 -7.69
CA THR A 26 11.76 45.64 -6.39
C THR A 26 11.56 47.15 -6.56
N ARG A 27 10.91 47.79 -5.59
CA ARG A 27 10.85 49.21 -5.45
C ARG A 27 11.38 49.56 -4.07
N THR A 28 12.44 50.34 -4.05
CA THR A 28 13.06 50.85 -2.81
C THR A 28 12.81 52.32 -2.68
N GLU A 29 12.24 52.75 -1.56
CA GLU A 29 12.09 54.16 -1.22
C GLU A 29 12.89 54.47 0.06
N THR A 30 13.74 55.44 0.01
CA THR A 30 14.53 55.90 1.15
C THR A 30 14.37 57.42 1.29
N ASN A 31 14.79 58.00 2.43
CA ASN A 31 14.76 59.46 2.63
C ASN A 31 15.67 60.22 1.66
N ALA A 32 16.53 59.52 0.92
CA ALA A 32 17.45 60.12 -0.08
C ALA A 32 16.96 59.95 -1.53
N GLY A 33 15.82 59.26 -1.75
CA GLY A 33 15.23 59.00 -3.06
C GLY A 33 14.77 57.54 -3.20
N GLY A 34 13.97 57.27 -4.22
CA GLY A 34 13.48 55.92 -4.55
C GLY A 34 14.01 55.43 -5.90
N GLY A 35 14.06 54.11 -6.08
CA GLY A 35 14.44 53.48 -7.34
C GLY A 35 13.68 52.15 -7.54
N ASN A 36 13.50 51.79 -8.79
CA ASN A 36 13.02 50.47 -9.19
C ASN A 36 14.22 49.58 -9.50
N GLY A 37 14.07 48.28 -9.27
CA GLY A 37 15.02 47.25 -9.71
C GLY A 37 14.27 46.11 -10.33
N PHE A 38 14.73 45.64 -11.46
CA PHE A 38 14.21 44.45 -12.15
C PHE A 38 15.34 43.46 -12.34
N GLY A 39 15.07 42.16 -12.13
CA GLY A 39 16.05 41.09 -12.28
C GLY A 39 15.43 39.87 -12.95
N ALA A 40 16.21 39.19 -13.77
CA ALA A 40 15.89 37.88 -14.32
C ALA A 40 17.13 36.99 -14.28
N ASP A 41 17.02 35.87 -13.59
CA ASP A 41 18.15 34.97 -13.34
C ASP A 41 17.86 33.53 -13.77
N LEU A 42 18.87 32.86 -14.32
CA LEU A 42 18.97 31.43 -14.43
C LEU A 42 19.97 30.91 -13.40
N SER A 43 19.56 30.01 -12.56
CA SER A 43 20.42 29.40 -11.53
C SER A 43 20.57 27.91 -11.73
N VAL A 44 21.77 27.41 -11.49
CA VAL A 44 22.09 25.97 -11.47
C VAL A 44 22.72 25.69 -10.11
N SER A 45 22.22 24.66 -9.41
CA SER A 45 22.84 24.19 -8.16
C SER A 45 23.04 22.69 -8.20
N TRP A 46 24.19 22.24 -7.74
CA TRP A 46 24.57 20.84 -7.71
C TRP A 46 25.48 20.53 -6.53
N GLU A 47 25.21 19.43 -5.83
CA GLU A 47 26.11 18.88 -4.81
C GLU A 47 26.87 17.69 -5.40
N ALA A 48 28.20 17.76 -5.41
CA ALA A 48 29.02 16.63 -5.81
C ALA A 48 29.02 15.56 -4.72
N ASP A 49 28.57 14.37 -5.05
CA ASP A 49 28.43 13.25 -4.11
C ASP A 49 29.77 12.52 -3.87
N VAL A 50 30.77 13.26 -3.39
CA VAL A 50 32.15 12.75 -3.18
C VAL A 50 32.18 11.58 -2.21
N TRP A 51 31.36 11.65 -1.18
CA TRP A 51 31.33 10.63 -0.10
C TRP A 51 30.23 9.61 -0.29
N GLY A 52 29.37 9.75 -1.28
CA GLY A 52 28.26 8.84 -1.56
C GLY A 52 27.03 9.04 -0.66
N ARG A 53 26.88 10.19 -0.01
CA ARG A 53 25.73 10.53 0.84
C ARG A 53 24.43 10.52 0.04
N LEU A 54 24.43 11.21 -1.10
CA LEU A 54 23.27 11.29 -1.99
C LEU A 54 23.00 9.94 -2.68
N SER A 55 24.05 9.19 -2.97
CA SER A 55 23.95 7.83 -3.49
C SER A 55 23.28 6.88 -2.49
N ASP A 56 23.62 6.97 -1.20
CA ASP A 56 22.96 6.16 -0.17
C ASP A 56 21.49 6.56 0.01
N ARG A 57 21.19 7.85 -0.04
CA ARG A 57 19.80 8.34 -0.04
C ARG A 57 18.99 7.77 -1.22
N ALA A 58 19.57 7.77 -2.40
CA ALA A 58 18.94 7.21 -3.59
C ALA A 58 18.73 5.69 -3.46
N ARG A 59 19.74 4.95 -2.93
CA ARG A 59 19.64 3.51 -2.68
C ARG A 59 18.58 3.18 -1.64
N ALA A 60 18.48 3.97 -0.56
CA ALA A 60 17.43 3.82 0.43
C ALA A 60 16.04 3.96 -0.21
N GLY A 61 15.83 4.99 -1.04
CA GLY A 61 14.57 5.20 -1.75
C GLY A 61 14.23 4.07 -2.74
N MET A 62 15.24 3.50 -3.41
CA MET A 62 15.03 2.34 -4.29
C MET A 62 14.63 1.09 -3.49
N ALA A 63 15.32 0.81 -2.38
CA ALA A 63 15.00 -0.31 -1.51
C ALA A 63 13.59 -0.19 -0.89
N ASP A 64 13.13 1.02 -0.55
CA ASP A 64 11.74 1.26 -0.13
C ASP A 64 10.73 0.95 -1.24
N ALA A 65 11.07 1.28 -2.50
CA ALA A 65 10.20 0.96 -3.63
C ALA A 65 10.16 -0.56 -3.90
N GLU A 66 11.27 -1.27 -3.71
CA GLU A 66 11.33 -2.73 -3.76
C GLU A 66 10.50 -3.36 -2.65
N ALA A 67 10.59 -2.86 -1.40
CA ALA A 67 9.75 -3.30 -0.30
C ALA A 67 8.25 -3.12 -0.63
N SER A 68 7.88 -1.96 -1.18
CA SER A 68 6.50 -1.68 -1.59
C SER A 68 6.02 -2.58 -2.73
N ALA A 69 6.90 -3.02 -3.61
CA ALA A 69 6.57 -3.99 -4.67
C ALA A 69 6.30 -5.37 -4.06
N ALA A 70 7.16 -5.82 -3.15
CA ALA A 70 6.97 -7.08 -2.44
C ALA A 70 5.71 -7.07 -1.55
N ASP A 71 5.40 -5.94 -0.89
CA ASP A 71 4.12 -5.76 -0.16
C ASP A 71 2.90 -5.92 -1.06
N LEU A 72 2.95 -5.39 -2.28
CA LEU A 72 1.86 -5.57 -3.25
C LEU A 72 1.66 -7.05 -3.59
N ASP A 73 2.75 -7.80 -3.78
CA ASP A 73 2.67 -9.22 -4.08
C ASP A 73 2.18 -10.03 -2.86
N ALA A 74 2.59 -9.65 -1.64
CA ALA A 74 2.06 -10.22 -0.40
C ALA A 74 0.54 -9.96 -0.25
N ALA A 75 0.11 -8.73 -0.56
CA ALA A 75 -1.31 -8.37 -0.52
C ALA A 75 -2.13 -9.16 -1.56
N ARG A 76 -1.61 -9.35 -2.77
CA ARG A 76 -2.26 -10.17 -3.81
C ARG A 76 -2.40 -11.62 -3.37
N LEU A 77 -1.34 -12.19 -2.81
CA LEU A 77 -1.36 -13.57 -2.28
C LEU A 77 -2.39 -13.71 -1.15
N SER A 78 -2.39 -12.77 -0.21
CA SER A 78 -3.37 -12.75 0.89
C SER A 78 -4.80 -12.63 0.38
N LEU A 79 -5.05 -11.72 -0.57
CA LEU A 79 -6.37 -11.55 -1.17
C LEU A 79 -6.85 -12.81 -1.89
N SER A 80 -5.97 -13.44 -2.68
CA SER A 80 -6.32 -14.69 -3.38
C SER A 80 -6.70 -15.81 -2.41
N ALA A 81 -5.97 -15.93 -1.29
CA ALA A 81 -6.30 -16.89 -0.24
C ALA A 81 -7.63 -16.56 0.46
N GLN A 82 -7.93 -15.28 0.69
CA GLN A 82 -9.21 -14.84 1.26
C GLN A 82 -10.37 -15.12 0.31
N VAL A 83 -10.21 -14.88 -0.98
CA VAL A 83 -11.21 -15.19 -2.02
C VAL A 83 -11.48 -16.71 -2.05
N ALA A 84 -10.43 -17.53 -2.03
CA ALA A 84 -10.58 -18.98 -2.00
C ALA A 84 -11.35 -19.45 -0.74
N LYS A 85 -11.00 -18.91 0.43
CA LYS A 85 -11.72 -19.22 1.69
C LYS A 85 -13.19 -18.77 1.64
N ALA A 86 -13.46 -17.59 1.11
CA ALA A 86 -14.83 -17.08 1.00
C ALA A 86 -15.66 -17.92 0.00
N TRP A 87 -15.02 -18.42 -1.07
CA TRP A 87 -15.67 -19.30 -2.03
C TRP A 87 -16.06 -20.64 -1.40
N PHE A 88 -15.15 -21.26 -0.64
CA PHE A 88 -15.45 -22.50 0.09
C PHE A 88 -16.51 -22.28 1.18
N ALA A 89 -16.52 -21.13 1.86
CA ALA A 89 -17.56 -20.80 2.83
C ALA A 89 -18.94 -20.64 2.17
N LEU A 90 -19.01 -20.07 0.96
CA LEU A 90 -20.24 -20.01 0.18
C LEU A 90 -20.72 -21.42 -0.22
N LEU A 91 -19.80 -22.27 -0.70
CA LEU A 91 -20.11 -23.63 -1.07
C LEU A 91 -20.63 -24.44 0.12
N GLU A 92 -19.99 -24.32 1.28
CA GLU A 92 -20.47 -24.94 2.53
C GLU A 92 -21.88 -24.46 2.88
N ALA A 93 -22.12 -23.14 2.86
CA ALA A 93 -23.42 -22.55 3.17
C ALA A 93 -24.52 -23.08 2.23
N ARG A 94 -24.21 -23.23 0.94
CA ARG A 94 -25.12 -23.82 -0.06
C ARG A 94 -25.48 -25.26 0.27
N LEU A 95 -24.47 -26.12 0.50
CA LEU A 95 -24.68 -27.52 0.85
C LEU A 95 -25.51 -27.68 2.13
N GLN A 96 -25.33 -26.78 3.11
CA GLN A 96 -26.14 -26.75 4.33
C GLN A 96 -27.58 -26.29 4.07
N THR A 97 -27.81 -25.38 3.12
CA THR A 97 -29.15 -24.98 2.69
C THR A 97 -29.86 -26.15 2.02
N ASP A 98 -29.20 -26.82 1.08
CA ASP A 98 -29.76 -28.01 0.40
C ASP A 98 -30.11 -29.15 1.39
N LEU A 99 -29.24 -29.35 2.39
CA LEU A 99 -29.53 -30.32 3.45
C LEU A 99 -30.75 -29.92 4.30
N ALA A 100 -30.87 -28.65 4.64
CA ALA A 100 -32.01 -28.14 5.40
C ALA A 100 -33.32 -28.21 4.59
N GLU A 101 -33.29 -28.01 3.29
CA GLU A 101 -34.44 -28.19 2.40
C GLU A 101 -34.93 -29.62 2.39
N ARG A 102 -34.00 -30.58 2.25
CA ARG A 102 -34.32 -32.01 2.32
C ARG A 102 -34.89 -32.43 3.69
N ASP A 103 -34.39 -31.84 4.81
CA ASP A 103 -34.95 -32.10 6.13
C ASP A 103 -36.38 -31.59 6.27
N VAL A 104 -36.66 -30.38 5.77
CA VAL A 104 -38.05 -29.85 5.73
C VAL A 104 -38.97 -30.78 4.97
N GLU A 105 -38.59 -31.21 3.76
CA GLU A 105 -39.36 -32.15 2.94
C GLU A 105 -39.62 -33.49 3.67
N ALA A 106 -38.59 -34.02 4.35
CA ALA A 106 -38.75 -35.28 5.12
C ALA A 106 -39.71 -35.13 6.30
N LYS A 107 -39.67 -33.99 7.02
CA LYS A 107 -40.59 -33.66 8.13
C LYS A 107 -42.02 -33.47 7.62
N GLU A 108 -42.19 -32.77 6.48
CA GLU A 108 -43.51 -32.59 5.85
C GLU A 108 -44.12 -33.91 5.41
N ARG A 109 -43.36 -34.83 4.79
CA ARG A 109 -43.82 -36.17 4.47
C ARG A 109 -44.25 -36.92 5.73
N SER A 110 -43.47 -36.83 6.81
CA SER A 110 -43.80 -37.47 8.09
C SER A 110 -45.08 -36.89 8.71
N LEU A 111 -45.25 -35.58 8.68
CA LEU A 111 -46.46 -34.90 9.15
C LEU A 111 -47.69 -35.37 8.38
N SER A 112 -47.63 -35.38 7.03
CA SER A 112 -48.70 -35.82 6.17
C SER A 112 -49.11 -37.27 6.48
N PHE A 113 -48.13 -38.17 6.77
CA PHE A 113 -48.42 -39.54 7.18
C PHE A 113 -49.18 -39.61 8.51
N VAL A 114 -48.76 -38.83 9.52
CA VAL A 114 -49.40 -38.81 10.85
C VAL A 114 -50.79 -38.18 10.79
N GLU A 115 -50.99 -37.11 9.97
CA GLU A 115 -52.31 -36.49 9.73
C GLU A 115 -53.30 -37.48 9.13
N ARG A 116 -52.93 -38.25 8.10
CA ARG A 116 -53.77 -39.33 7.52
C ARG A 116 -54.14 -40.42 8.56
N ARG A 117 -53.19 -40.78 9.42
CA ARG A 117 -53.47 -41.75 10.53
C ARG A 117 -54.39 -41.17 11.58
N PHE A 118 -54.32 -39.89 11.87
CA PHE A 118 -55.23 -39.23 12.79
C PHE A 118 -56.64 -39.15 12.23
N GLU A 119 -56.80 -38.83 10.92
CA GLU A 119 -58.07 -38.86 10.21
C GLU A 119 -58.72 -40.23 10.20
N ALA A 120 -57.90 -41.28 10.12
CA ALA A 120 -58.32 -42.66 10.22
C ALA A 120 -58.59 -43.12 11.68
N GLY A 121 -58.47 -42.27 12.69
CA GLY A 121 -58.67 -42.57 14.11
C GLY A 121 -57.56 -43.42 14.76
N VAL A 122 -56.38 -43.55 14.14
CA VAL A 122 -55.26 -44.46 14.57
C VAL A 122 -54.16 -43.71 15.30
N SER A 123 -54.10 -42.37 15.25
CA SER A 123 -53.11 -41.53 15.94
C SER A 123 -53.78 -40.51 16.84
N ARG A 124 -53.01 -39.98 17.83
CA ARG A 124 -53.49 -38.97 18.77
C ARG A 124 -53.30 -37.56 18.23
N SER A 125 -54.15 -36.61 18.67
CA SER A 125 -53.98 -35.17 18.29
C SER A 125 -52.68 -34.56 18.82
N SER A 126 -52.08 -35.11 19.87
CA SER A 126 -50.77 -34.76 20.40
C SER A 126 -49.67 -35.05 19.39
N ASP A 127 -49.76 -36.18 18.67
CA ASP A 127 -48.77 -36.61 17.72
C ASP A 127 -48.74 -35.61 16.52
N VAL A 128 -49.91 -35.23 16.01
CA VAL A 128 -50.03 -34.21 14.94
C VAL A 128 -49.42 -32.89 15.37
N ARG A 129 -49.66 -32.43 16.60
CA ARG A 129 -49.07 -31.19 17.12
C ARG A 129 -47.57 -31.26 17.23
N THR A 130 -47.00 -32.39 17.66
CA THR A 130 -45.56 -32.63 17.74
C THR A 130 -44.91 -32.57 16.37
N PHE A 131 -45.48 -33.22 15.36
CA PHE A 131 -44.92 -33.20 14.00
C PHE A 131 -45.09 -31.81 13.33
N ARG A 132 -46.19 -31.08 13.59
CA ARG A 132 -46.31 -29.68 13.15
C ARG A 132 -45.25 -28.77 13.75
N SER A 133 -44.96 -28.95 15.04
CA SER A 133 -43.88 -28.20 15.71
C SER A 133 -42.52 -28.54 15.11
N ALA A 134 -42.25 -29.82 14.80
CA ALA A 134 -41.01 -30.26 14.15
C ALA A 134 -40.84 -29.63 12.76
N VAL A 135 -41.88 -29.59 11.94
CA VAL A 135 -41.85 -28.91 10.61
C VAL A 135 -41.58 -27.40 10.77
N ALA A 136 -42.26 -26.74 11.72
CA ALA A 136 -42.04 -25.31 11.96
C ALA A 136 -40.57 -25.01 12.38
N SER A 137 -40.01 -25.89 13.23
CA SER A 137 -38.59 -25.80 13.63
C SER A 137 -37.64 -25.99 12.45
N SER A 138 -37.83 -27.01 11.60
CA SER A 138 -37.01 -27.22 10.41
C SER A 138 -37.10 -26.05 9.42
N ARG A 139 -38.29 -25.49 9.21
CA ARG A 139 -38.46 -24.31 8.35
C ARG A 139 -37.69 -23.08 8.90
N SER A 140 -37.66 -22.90 10.22
CA SER A 140 -36.88 -21.84 10.87
C SER A 140 -35.38 -22.02 10.65
N VAL A 141 -34.89 -23.27 10.74
CA VAL A 141 -33.49 -23.63 10.43
C VAL A 141 -33.19 -23.31 8.96
N LEU A 142 -34.04 -23.75 8.03
CA LEU A 142 -33.88 -23.47 6.61
C LEU A 142 -33.77 -21.96 6.32
N ALA A 143 -34.66 -21.16 6.87
CA ALA A 143 -34.63 -19.70 6.72
C ALA A 143 -33.32 -19.08 7.27
N SER A 144 -32.74 -19.68 8.33
CA SER A 144 -31.44 -19.26 8.86
C SER A 144 -30.30 -19.62 7.91
N ARG A 145 -30.33 -20.84 7.31
CA ARG A 145 -29.30 -21.29 6.35
C ARG A 145 -29.32 -20.46 5.07
N GLN A 146 -30.49 -20.17 4.53
CA GLN A 146 -30.66 -19.29 3.35
C GLN A 146 -30.10 -17.88 3.60
N ARG A 147 -30.28 -17.32 4.79
CA ARG A 147 -29.67 -16.04 5.16
C ARG A 147 -28.15 -16.12 5.26
N ALA A 148 -27.61 -17.22 5.79
CA ALA A 148 -26.16 -17.44 5.88
C ALA A 148 -25.54 -17.58 4.50
N GLU A 149 -26.17 -18.33 3.59
CA GLU A 149 -25.78 -18.47 2.19
C GLU A 149 -25.75 -17.12 1.47
N ALA A 150 -26.82 -16.34 1.56
CA ALA A 150 -26.89 -15.01 0.97
C ALA A 150 -25.82 -14.04 1.56
N SER A 151 -25.47 -14.19 2.83
CA SER A 151 -24.38 -13.43 3.46
C SER A 151 -23.00 -13.84 2.94
N ALA A 152 -22.76 -15.15 2.79
CA ALA A 152 -21.50 -15.65 2.24
C ALA A 152 -21.30 -15.23 0.78
N ALA A 153 -22.36 -15.27 -0.04
CA ALA A 153 -22.31 -14.79 -1.41
C ALA A 153 -21.94 -13.30 -1.49
N ARG A 154 -22.59 -12.46 -0.70
CA ARG A 154 -22.27 -11.01 -0.65
C ARG A 154 -20.84 -10.76 -0.17
N SER A 155 -20.35 -11.52 0.80
CA SER A 155 -18.97 -11.41 1.26
C SER A 155 -17.96 -11.72 0.17
N LEU A 156 -18.22 -12.74 -0.64
CA LEU A 156 -17.39 -13.09 -1.79
C LEU A 156 -17.46 -12.00 -2.87
N GLU A 157 -18.64 -11.46 -3.18
CA GLU A 157 -18.81 -10.36 -4.15
C GLU A 157 -17.98 -9.13 -3.74
N ILE A 158 -17.97 -8.76 -2.46
CA ILE A 158 -17.16 -7.65 -1.94
C ILE A 158 -15.66 -7.90 -2.14
N LEU A 159 -15.17 -9.11 -1.84
CA LEU A 159 -13.77 -9.47 -2.06
C LEU A 159 -13.36 -9.44 -3.54
N LEU A 160 -14.32 -9.71 -4.44
CA LEU A 160 -14.14 -9.61 -5.89
C LEU A 160 -14.29 -8.18 -6.42
N GLY A 161 -14.56 -7.19 -5.56
CA GLY A 161 -14.79 -5.80 -5.94
C GLY A 161 -16.11 -5.58 -6.67
N ARG A 162 -17.09 -6.48 -6.51
CA ARG A 162 -18.42 -6.37 -7.13
C ARG A 162 -19.44 -5.83 -6.13
N TYR A 163 -20.51 -5.22 -6.66
CA TYR A 163 -21.65 -4.84 -5.82
C TYR A 163 -22.31 -6.09 -5.24
N PRO A 164 -22.61 -6.13 -3.92
CA PRO A 164 -23.13 -7.31 -3.22
C PRO A 164 -24.62 -7.55 -3.57
N SER A 165 -24.88 -8.13 -4.71
CA SER A 165 -26.21 -8.40 -5.26
C SER A 165 -26.73 -9.82 -5.03
N ASN A 166 -25.90 -10.70 -4.43
CA ASN A 166 -26.19 -12.12 -4.27
C ASN A 166 -26.44 -12.83 -5.64
N SER A 167 -25.66 -12.45 -6.65
CA SER A 167 -25.83 -12.92 -8.04
C SER A 167 -24.81 -13.96 -8.49
N ILE A 168 -23.87 -14.38 -7.60
CA ILE A 168 -22.87 -15.38 -7.96
C ILE A 168 -23.55 -16.73 -8.15
N ALA A 169 -23.64 -17.17 -9.42
CA ALA A 169 -23.98 -18.54 -9.75
C ALA A 169 -22.80 -19.46 -9.39
N HIS A 170 -23.06 -20.53 -8.70
CA HIS A 170 -22.05 -21.52 -8.30
C HIS A 170 -22.64 -22.93 -8.32
N ASP A 171 -21.85 -23.87 -8.78
CA ASP A 171 -22.16 -25.28 -8.66
C ASP A 171 -21.90 -25.75 -7.20
N ALA A 172 -22.72 -26.65 -6.73
CA ALA A 172 -22.65 -27.14 -5.34
C ALA A 172 -21.59 -28.22 -5.11
N ASP A 173 -20.84 -28.60 -6.15
CA ASP A 173 -19.87 -29.67 -6.06
C ASP A 173 -18.55 -29.21 -5.46
N LEU A 174 -18.06 -29.97 -4.49
CA LEU A 174 -16.72 -29.78 -3.94
C LEU A 174 -15.68 -30.19 -4.98
N PRO A 175 -14.67 -29.36 -5.25
CA PRO A 175 -13.61 -29.72 -6.17
C PRO A 175 -12.81 -30.91 -5.62
N THR A 176 -12.51 -31.86 -6.49
CA THR A 176 -11.58 -32.95 -6.17
C THR A 176 -10.15 -32.41 -6.17
N LEU A 177 -9.43 -32.59 -5.07
CA LEU A 177 -8.01 -32.21 -4.98
C LEU A 177 -7.18 -33.25 -5.77
N GLU A 178 -6.71 -32.85 -6.94
CA GLU A 178 -5.76 -33.63 -7.72
C GLU A 178 -4.34 -33.41 -7.16
N GLY A 179 -3.86 -34.41 -6.43
CA GLY A 179 -2.47 -34.51 -5.99
C GLY A 179 -1.99 -33.42 -5.01
N LEU A 180 -1.02 -33.79 -4.18
CA LEU A 180 -0.31 -32.81 -3.36
C LEU A 180 0.70 -32.04 -4.24
N VAL A 181 0.55 -30.74 -4.32
CA VAL A 181 1.59 -29.86 -4.89
C VAL A 181 2.88 -30.09 -4.12
N GLY A 182 3.99 -30.37 -4.84
CA GLY A 182 5.29 -30.56 -4.20
C GLY A 182 5.66 -29.38 -3.30
N VAL A 183 5.85 -29.64 -2.01
CA VAL A 183 6.03 -28.61 -0.97
C VAL A 183 7.40 -27.92 -1.02
N GLY A 184 8.27 -28.16 -1.99
CA GLY A 184 9.59 -27.52 -2.05
C GLY A 184 10.46 -27.73 -0.80
N GLN A 185 11.69 -27.25 -0.82
CA GLN A 185 12.54 -27.25 0.38
C GLN A 185 12.22 -26.03 1.27
N PRO A 186 12.29 -26.15 2.62
CA PRO A 186 12.03 -25.03 3.52
C PRO A 186 12.86 -23.79 3.21
N GLY A 187 14.11 -23.93 2.75
CA GLY A 187 14.97 -22.84 2.34
C GLY A 187 14.47 -22.05 1.12
N GLU A 188 13.71 -22.68 0.23
CA GLU A 188 13.13 -21.98 -0.93
C GLU A 188 12.03 -21.00 -0.52
N LEU A 189 11.38 -21.20 0.63
CA LEU A 189 10.37 -20.30 1.15
C LEU A 189 10.95 -18.92 1.48
N LEU A 190 12.20 -18.84 1.94
CA LEU A 190 12.87 -17.58 2.25
C LEU A 190 13.02 -16.67 1.03
N VAL A 191 13.19 -17.27 -0.16
CA VAL A 191 13.38 -16.52 -1.43
C VAL A 191 12.04 -16.29 -2.17
N ARG A 192 10.97 -17.02 -1.81
CA ARG A 192 9.67 -16.95 -2.50
C ARG A 192 8.62 -16.17 -1.74
N ARG A 193 8.76 -16.00 -0.42
CA ARG A 193 7.80 -15.29 0.42
C ARG A 193 7.93 -13.79 0.25
N PRO A 194 6.89 -13.10 -0.26
CA PRO A 194 6.98 -11.67 -0.52
C PRO A 194 7.09 -10.83 0.77
N ASP A 195 6.55 -11.30 1.89
CA ASP A 195 6.67 -10.63 3.20
C ASP A 195 8.12 -10.63 3.72
N ILE A 196 8.88 -11.71 3.47
CA ILE A 196 10.31 -11.79 3.80
C ILE A 196 11.11 -10.86 2.88
N LEU A 197 10.84 -10.88 1.58
CA LEU A 197 11.49 -9.98 0.62
C LEU A 197 11.23 -8.50 0.96
N ALA A 198 10.02 -8.16 1.39
CA ALA A 198 9.69 -6.81 1.84
C ALA A 198 10.47 -6.41 3.11
N ALA A 199 10.62 -7.32 4.07
CA ALA A 199 11.38 -7.08 5.28
C ALA A 199 12.88 -6.91 4.99
N GLU A 200 13.46 -7.73 4.12
CA GLU A 200 14.85 -7.61 3.67
C GLU A 200 15.11 -6.28 2.94
N ALA A 201 14.21 -5.87 2.05
CA ALA A 201 14.32 -4.59 1.36
C ALA A 201 14.25 -3.40 2.34
N ARG A 202 13.39 -3.47 3.37
CA ARG A 202 13.33 -2.46 4.45
C ARG A 202 14.60 -2.43 5.29
N LEU A 203 15.17 -3.59 5.61
CA LEU A 203 16.45 -3.68 6.30
C LEU A 203 17.56 -2.99 5.49
N ASN A 204 17.65 -3.27 4.20
CA ASN A 204 18.59 -2.64 3.29
C ASN A 204 18.37 -1.12 3.23
N ALA A 205 17.13 -0.64 3.12
CA ALA A 205 16.79 0.78 3.15
C ALA A 205 17.26 1.46 4.44
N SER A 206 17.03 0.83 5.59
CA SER A 206 17.47 1.35 6.89
C SER A 206 18.99 1.40 7.02
N GLY A 207 19.69 0.40 6.48
CA GLY A 207 21.15 0.38 6.39
C GLY A 207 21.73 1.52 5.55
N TYR A 208 21.13 1.82 4.40
CA TYR A 208 21.52 2.96 3.57
C TYR A 208 21.23 4.30 4.27
N ARG A 209 20.12 4.44 5.00
CA ARG A 209 19.84 5.65 5.80
C ARG A 209 20.85 5.85 6.93
N ALA A 210 21.25 4.79 7.61
CA ALA A 210 22.31 4.85 8.62
C ALA A 210 23.66 5.28 8.01
N SER A 211 23.96 4.81 6.79
CA SER A 211 25.16 5.23 6.04
C SER A 211 25.06 6.68 5.59
N GLU A 212 23.91 7.14 5.09
CA GLU A 212 23.65 8.54 4.74
C GLU A 212 23.87 9.47 5.94
N ALA A 213 23.31 9.10 7.11
CA ALA A 213 23.44 9.89 8.33
C ALA A 213 24.90 9.97 8.84
N ARG A 214 25.67 8.92 8.70
CA ARG A 214 27.13 8.94 8.98
C ARG A 214 27.87 9.88 8.04
N ARG A 215 27.57 9.82 6.74
CA ARG A 215 28.21 10.66 5.71
C ARG A 215 27.76 12.12 5.76
N ALA A 216 26.63 12.41 6.40
CA ALA A 216 26.19 13.79 6.65
C ALA A 216 27.11 14.57 7.60
N LEU A 217 27.99 13.89 8.33
CA LEU A 217 29.03 14.48 9.15
C LEU A 217 30.28 14.94 8.37
N LEU A 218 30.42 14.52 7.10
CA LEU A 218 31.53 14.84 6.24
C LEU A 218 31.32 16.16 5.51
N PRO A 219 32.40 16.81 5.03
CA PRO A 219 32.31 18.06 4.26
C PRO A 219 31.48 17.87 2.97
N ARG A 220 30.69 18.88 2.61
CA ARG A 220 29.89 18.91 1.38
C ARG A 220 30.55 19.82 0.35
N LEU A 221 30.65 19.33 -0.87
CA LEU A 221 31.13 20.10 -2.03
C LEU A 221 29.93 20.45 -2.89
N SER A 222 29.62 21.75 -3.00
CA SER A 222 28.53 22.27 -3.81
C SER A 222 29.00 23.25 -4.85
N PHE A 223 28.36 23.27 -6.00
CA PHE A 223 28.56 24.19 -7.09
C PHE A 223 27.27 24.94 -7.35
N THR A 224 27.37 26.26 -7.45
CA THR A 224 26.26 27.15 -7.80
C THR A 224 26.68 28.04 -8.96
N GLY A 225 25.94 27.93 -10.06
CA GLY A 225 26.07 28.88 -11.19
C GLY A 225 24.85 29.79 -11.23
N ARG A 226 25.05 31.04 -11.48
CA ARG A 226 23.98 32.02 -11.73
C ARG A 226 24.35 32.85 -12.96
N SER A 227 23.40 33.01 -13.87
CA SER A 227 23.52 33.93 -15.00
C SER A 227 22.22 34.72 -15.11
N GLY A 228 22.31 36.02 -15.11
CA GLY A 228 21.13 36.87 -15.14
C GLY A 228 21.42 38.30 -15.60
N THR A 229 20.35 39.01 -15.92
CA THR A 229 20.33 40.40 -16.28
C THR A 229 19.55 41.21 -15.25
N GLY A 230 19.87 42.47 -15.08
CA GLY A 230 19.11 43.35 -14.19
C GLY A 230 19.47 44.79 -14.33
N GLY A 231 18.54 45.69 -13.96
CA GLY A 231 18.71 47.12 -14.04
C GLY A 231 17.55 47.88 -13.41
N ALA A 232 17.56 49.21 -13.59
CA ALA A 232 16.54 50.11 -13.08
C ALA A 232 15.26 50.11 -13.94
N ASP A 233 15.40 49.79 -15.21
CA ASP A 233 14.31 49.75 -16.19
C ASP A 233 14.03 48.31 -16.66
N LEU A 234 12.79 48.06 -17.02
CA LEU A 234 12.38 46.71 -17.51
C LEU A 234 13.10 46.34 -18.83
N GLY A 235 13.54 47.38 -19.60
CA GLY A 235 14.31 47.19 -20.84
C GLY A 235 15.69 46.56 -20.60
N ASP A 236 16.30 46.83 -19.46
CA ASP A 236 17.62 46.33 -19.08
C ASP A 236 17.66 44.80 -18.99
N LEU A 237 16.50 44.15 -18.76
CA LEU A 237 16.40 42.68 -18.75
C LEU A 237 16.70 42.02 -20.09
N LEU A 238 16.52 42.76 -21.20
CA LEU A 238 16.78 42.30 -22.56
C LEU A 238 18.12 42.78 -23.11
N ASP A 239 18.88 43.56 -22.32
CA ASP A 239 20.16 44.07 -22.71
C ASP A 239 21.29 43.08 -22.34
N ALA A 240 22.00 42.59 -23.35
CA ALA A 240 23.11 41.66 -23.18
C ALA A 240 24.29 42.27 -22.40
N ASP A 241 24.41 43.60 -22.37
CA ASP A 241 25.49 44.29 -21.65
C ASP A 241 25.27 44.26 -20.13
N THR A 242 24.06 43.97 -19.66
CA THR A 242 23.73 43.77 -18.24
C THR A 242 23.90 42.33 -17.75
N LEU A 243 24.29 41.38 -18.63
CA LEU A 243 24.44 39.99 -18.29
C LEU A 243 25.62 39.74 -17.34
N VAL A 244 25.32 39.21 -16.16
CA VAL A 244 26.31 38.82 -15.16
C VAL A 244 26.28 37.29 -14.98
N THR A 245 27.44 36.67 -15.10
CA THR A 245 27.57 35.20 -14.86
C THR A 245 28.54 34.97 -13.71
N ASN A 246 28.06 34.20 -12.70
CA ASN A 246 28.85 33.81 -11.55
C ASN A 246 28.87 32.27 -11.43
N LEU A 247 30.04 31.68 -11.14
CA LEU A 247 30.20 30.29 -10.80
C LEU A 247 30.94 30.17 -9.47
N ILE A 248 30.34 29.52 -8.49
CA ILE A 248 30.84 29.40 -7.13
C ILE A 248 30.95 27.92 -6.76
N GLY A 249 32.13 27.47 -6.38
CA GLY A 249 32.37 26.20 -5.71
C GLY A 249 32.52 26.43 -4.21
N SER A 250 31.77 25.67 -3.38
CA SER A 250 31.79 25.81 -1.93
C SER A 250 32.06 24.49 -1.26
N LEU A 251 32.99 24.43 -0.31
CA LEU A 251 33.25 23.31 0.57
C LEU A 251 32.79 23.68 1.98
N THR A 252 31.76 23.01 2.48
CA THR A 252 31.18 23.26 3.80
C THR A 252 31.32 22.05 4.69
N ALA A 253 32.02 22.18 5.83
CA ALA A 253 32.17 21.13 6.83
C ALA A 253 31.42 21.48 8.12
N PRO A 254 30.52 20.64 8.63
CA PRO A 254 29.87 20.89 9.92
C PRO A 254 30.84 20.56 11.06
N ILE A 255 31.38 21.61 11.71
CA ILE A 255 32.29 21.43 12.85
C ILE A 255 31.50 21.13 14.13
N TRP A 256 30.43 21.88 14.36
CA TRP A 256 29.54 21.66 15.50
C TRP A 256 28.13 22.11 15.17
N SER A 257 27.14 21.24 15.46
CA SER A 257 25.73 21.44 15.16
C SER A 257 24.81 21.26 16.38
N GLY A 258 25.34 21.57 17.61
CA GLY A 258 24.57 21.36 18.83
C GLY A 258 24.25 19.87 19.12
N GLY A 259 24.99 18.93 18.50
CA GLY A 259 24.73 17.49 18.64
C GLY A 259 23.70 16.91 17.63
N ALA A 260 22.99 17.77 16.86
CA ALA A 260 21.89 17.32 16.00
C ALA A 260 22.31 16.24 14.99
N LEU A 261 23.41 16.43 14.25
CA LEU A 261 23.88 15.43 13.26
C LEU A 261 24.31 14.11 13.91
N ARG A 262 24.88 14.16 15.13
CA ARG A 262 25.24 12.92 15.87
C ARG A 262 24.00 12.19 16.34
N ALA A 263 23.03 12.92 16.90
CA ALA A 263 21.75 12.32 17.31
C ALA A 263 21.01 11.70 16.14
N GLU A 264 21.03 12.34 14.96
CA GLU A 264 20.41 11.79 13.74
C GLU A 264 21.11 10.50 13.27
N ARG A 265 22.46 10.45 13.32
CA ARG A 265 23.21 9.22 13.06
C ARG A 265 22.81 8.12 14.04
N ASP A 266 22.81 8.41 15.34
CA ASP A 266 22.49 7.43 16.39
C ASP A 266 21.06 6.91 16.25
N ARG A 267 20.11 7.79 15.89
CA ARG A 267 18.72 7.44 15.57
C ARG A 267 18.63 6.50 14.37
N ALA A 268 19.33 6.82 13.27
CA ALA A 268 19.30 6.02 12.06
C ALA A 268 19.95 4.64 12.27
N GLU A 269 21.04 4.57 13.04
CA GLU A 269 21.70 3.31 13.41
C GLU A 269 20.82 2.46 14.35
N ALA A 270 20.11 3.09 15.30
CA ALA A 270 19.16 2.37 16.15
C ALA A 270 17.97 1.84 15.34
N ALA A 271 17.46 2.62 14.39
CA ALA A 271 16.40 2.18 13.47
C ALA A 271 16.83 1.00 12.59
N ALA A 272 18.07 1.00 12.10
CA ALA A 272 18.61 -0.13 11.35
C ALA A 272 18.75 -1.41 12.21
N ARG A 273 19.17 -1.27 13.46
CA ARG A 273 19.21 -2.41 14.40
C ARG A 273 17.83 -2.94 14.78
N ALA A 274 16.81 -2.12 14.77
CA ALA A 274 15.44 -2.54 15.08
C ALA A 274 14.76 -3.33 13.93
N GLN A 275 15.36 -3.33 12.74
CA GLN A 275 14.88 -4.11 11.59
C GLN A 275 15.56 -5.50 11.48
N LEU A 276 16.59 -5.76 12.28
CA LEU A 276 17.26 -7.07 12.37
C LEU A 276 16.43 -8.05 13.22
#